data_55f08940a9fa638898b2aa665f51a0fd
#
_entry.id   55f08940a9fa638898b2aa665f51a0fd
#
_cell.length_a   1.000
_cell.length_b   1.000
_cell.length_c   1.000
_cell.angle_alpha   90.00
_cell.angle_beta   90.00
_cell.angle_gamma   90.00
#
_symmetry.space_group_name_H-M   'P 1'
#
loop_
_entity.id
_entity.type
_entity.pdbx_description
1 polymer ?
#
loop_
_entity_poly.entity_id
_entity_poly.type
_entity_poly.pdbx_seq_one_letter_code
_entity_poly.pdbx_strand_id
1 'polypeptide(L)'
;MPDQPHGHELVIRPLTGPDELALFRSLPYVLDHELADDLAGGLRRPEWMWVALRGDRVLARAAWWAPAPGAAPYTLDFFDLDDSLPEPERGETGVRLLETAMARLFPAGSERPEYGRFIPPDWHTDPVARDVVEARMRAVERTGARLLVERLRLEWTPGAAVAPVPGGRLAFRAVRDREELVSLMTRVAEGSLDAHTRISLASGLSPRAVSDAQYDEELAGYRSPGDWWRIAELPDGDPVGFVIPARNNYHAIIAYIGVLPGHRGHGYIDEILAEGTRILAGQDVPRIRASTDVGNVPMARAFERAGYVNFGRAVNMVWE
;
A
#
# COMPACT_ATOMS: atom_id res chain seq x y z
N MET A 1 -52.80 18.13 -5.05
CA MET A 1 -51.94 16.95 -5.14
C MET A 1 -50.53 17.41 -4.83
N PRO A 2 -49.86 16.93 -3.77
CA PRO A 2 -48.48 17.31 -3.51
C PRO A 2 -47.60 16.58 -4.53
N ASP A 3 -46.71 17.37 -5.16
CA ASP A 3 -45.67 16.97 -6.08
C ASP A 3 -44.81 15.91 -5.39
N GLN A 4 -44.83 14.69 -5.91
CA GLN A 4 -43.84 13.68 -5.46
C GLN A 4 -42.47 14.15 -5.96
N PRO A 5 -41.45 14.24 -5.08
CA PRO A 5 -40.11 14.52 -5.55
C PRO A 5 -39.72 13.39 -6.50
N HIS A 6 -39.53 13.69 -7.77
CA HIS A 6 -38.92 12.80 -8.74
C HIS A 6 -37.49 12.46 -8.20
N GLY A 7 -37.41 11.32 -7.50
CA GLY A 7 -36.11 10.80 -7.06
C GLY A 7 -35.26 10.57 -8.30
N HIS A 8 -34.23 11.42 -8.48
CA HIS A 8 -33.28 11.21 -9.56
C HIS A 8 -32.76 9.77 -9.53
N GLU A 9 -32.82 9.09 -10.66
CA GLU A 9 -32.31 7.73 -10.83
C GLU A 9 -30.82 7.67 -10.51
N LEU A 10 -30.38 6.58 -9.90
CA LEU A 10 -28.95 6.36 -9.63
C LEU A 10 -28.21 6.11 -10.94
N VAL A 11 -27.31 7.01 -11.28
CA VAL A 11 -26.43 6.93 -12.46
C VAL A 11 -25.03 6.49 -12.03
N ILE A 12 -24.54 5.39 -12.60
CA ILE A 12 -23.17 4.88 -12.35
C ILE A 12 -22.40 4.98 -13.66
N ARG A 13 -21.30 5.73 -13.63
CA ARG A 13 -20.47 5.96 -14.82
C ARG A 13 -19.02 6.30 -14.48
N PRO A 14 -18.08 6.13 -15.40
CA PRO A 14 -16.75 6.71 -15.27
C PRO A 14 -16.82 8.24 -15.41
N LEU A 15 -15.73 8.93 -15.03
CA LEU A 15 -15.55 10.34 -15.36
C LEU A 15 -15.47 10.51 -16.88
N THR A 16 -15.98 11.62 -17.38
CA THR A 16 -15.95 11.98 -18.80
C THR A 16 -14.63 12.66 -19.19
N GLY A 17 -13.88 13.16 -18.24
CA GLY A 17 -12.61 13.81 -18.45
C GLY A 17 -12.02 14.40 -17.16
N PRO A 18 -10.81 14.99 -17.22
CA PRO A 18 -10.16 15.63 -16.09
C PRO A 18 -10.95 16.78 -15.48
N ASP A 19 -11.82 17.43 -16.25
CA ASP A 19 -12.64 18.56 -15.79
C ASP A 19 -13.65 18.16 -14.71
N GLU A 20 -13.98 16.87 -14.61
CA GLU A 20 -14.85 16.34 -13.55
C GLU A 20 -14.11 15.99 -12.24
N LEU A 21 -12.83 16.33 -12.12
CA LEU A 21 -12.05 16.02 -10.92
C LEU A 21 -12.63 16.69 -9.67
N ALA A 22 -13.22 17.88 -9.79
CA ALA A 22 -13.90 18.55 -8.67
C ALA A 22 -15.12 17.77 -8.19
N LEU A 23 -15.90 17.18 -9.12
CA LEU A 23 -17.02 16.29 -8.80
C LEU A 23 -16.52 15.04 -8.05
N PHE A 24 -15.47 14.41 -8.55
CA PHE A 24 -14.88 13.23 -7.92
C PHE A 24 -14.40 13.49 -6.49
N ARG A 25 -13.80 14.67 -6.23
CA ARG A 25 -13.31 15.11 -4.92
C ARG A 25 -14.40 15.51 -3.91
N SER A 26 -15.69 15.48 -4.27
CA SER A 26 -16.77 15.85 -3.35
C SER A 26 -16.90 14.93 -2.14
N LEU A 27 -16.38 13.69 -2.22
CA LEU A 27 -16.20 12.80 -1.07
C LEU A 27 -14.70 12.84 -0.67
N PRO A 28 -14.35 13.36 0.52
CA PRO A 28 -12.94 13.60 0.87
C PRO A 28 -12.18 12.31 1.21
N TYR A 29 -10.92 12.23 0.78
CA TYR A 29 -9.99 11.18 1.14
C TYR A 29 -8.54 11.69 1.18
N VAL A 30 -7.69 11.05 1.97
CA VAL A 30 -6.30 11.50 2.21
C VAL A 30 -5.42 11.59 0.95
N LEU A 31 -5.77 10.86 -0.12
CA LEU A 31 -5.05 10.87 -1.39
C LEU A 31 -5.60 11.86 -2.43
N ASP A 32 -6.62 12.66 -2.10
CA ASP A 32 -7.21 13.60 -3.06
C ASP A 32 -6.21 14.60 -3.65
N HIS A 33 -5.14 14.90 -2.92
CA HIS A 33 -4.09 15.81 -3.36
C HIS A 33 -3.20 15.22 -4.48
N GLU A 34 -3.16 13.89 -4.66
CA GLU A 34 -2.34 13.20 -5.66
C GLU A 34 -3.07 13.09 -7.02
N LEU A 35 -4.41 13.17 -7.03
CA LEU A 35 -5.24 12.85 -8.20
C LEU A 35 -4.91 13.66 -9.46
N ALA A 36 -4.60 14.96 -9.33
CA ALA A 36 -4.30 15.80 -10.48
C ALA A 36 -2.96 15.42 -11.13
N ASP A 37 -1.95 15.17 -10.31
CA ASP A 37 -0.61 14.76 -10.76
C ASP A 37 -0.63 13.35 -11.34
N ASP A 38 -1.38 12.43 -10.73
CA ASP A 38 -1.58 11.07 -11.22
C ASP A 38 -2.25 11.03 -12.59
N LEU A 39 -3.29 11.84 -12.79
CA LEU A 39 -3.94 12.00 -14.10
C LEU A 39 -2.97 12.57 -15.14
N ALA A 40 -2.26 13.64 -14.80
CA ALA A 40 -1.27 14.26 -15.70
C ALA A 40 -0.11 13.30 -16.01
N GLY A 41 0.31 12.50 -15.02
CA GLY A 41 1.36 11.51 -15.13
C GLY A 41 0.96 10.21 -15.79
N GLY A 42 -0.33 9.99 -16.09
CA GLY A 42 -0.84 8.77 -16.70
C GLY A 42 -0.86 7.56 -15.77
N LEU A 43 -0.77 7.79 -14.44
CA LEU A 43 -0.91 6.76 -13.40
C LEU A 43 -2.38 6.45 -13.10
N ARG A 44 -3.28 7.36 -13.50
CA ARG A 44 -4.73 7.19 -13.52
C ARG A 44 -5.29 7.65 -14.84
N ARG A 45 -6.51 7.23 -15.15
CA ARG A 45 -7.27 7.65 -16.33
C ARG A 45 -8.72 7.91 -15.94
N PRO A 46 -9.43 8.85 -16.60
CA PRO A 46 -10.84 9.10 -16.31
C PRO A 46 -11.70 7.83 -16.39
N GLU A 47 -11.38 6.90 -17.30
CA GLU A 47 -12.09 5.62 -17.48
C GLU A 47 -11.94 4.68 -16.29
N TRP A 48 -10.94 4.90 -15.44
CA TRP A 48 -10.69 4.13 -14.21
C TRP A 48 -11.26 4.80 -12.97
N MET A 49 -11.88 5.97 -13.12
CA MET A 49 -12.43 6.78 -12.03
C MET A 49 -13.95 6.82 -12.17
N TRP A 50 -14.66 6.17 -11.27
CA TRP A 50 -16.09 5.94 -11.34
C TRP A 50 -16.84 6.66 -10.24
N VAL A 51 -18.05 7.10 -10.55
CA VAL A 51 -18.96 7.77 -9.62
C VAL A 51 -20.37 7.16 -9.69
N ALA A 52 -21.03 7.10 -8.54
CA ALA A 52 -22.46 6.84 -8.43
C ALA A 52 -23.14 8.15 -8.06
N LEU A 53 -24.05 8.62 -8.90
CA LEU A 53 -24.67 9.95 -8.82
C LEU A 53 -26.18 9.85 -8.63
N ARG A 54 -26.72 10.75 -7.82
CA ARG A 54 -28.17 11.06 -7.79
C ARG A 54 -28.34 12.56 -8.07
N GLY A 55 -28.74 12.91 -9.28
CA GLY A 55 -28.60 14.27 -9.78
C GLY A 55 -27.13 14.67 -9.80
N ASP A 56 -26.79 15.79 -9.17
CA ASP A 56 -25.42 16.30 -9.10
C ASP A 56 -24.63 15.81 -7.86
N ARG A 57 -25.28 15.00 -7.00
CA ARG A 57 -24.66 14.51 -5.76
C ARG A 57 -23.95 13.20 -5.99
N VAL A 58 -22.68 13.14 -5.60
CA VAL A 58 -21.88 11.89 -5.56
C VAL A 58 -22.27 11.12 -4.30
N LEU A 59 -22.76 9.89 -4.45
CA LEU A 59 -23.11 8.98 -3.36
C LEU A 59 -22.00 7.95 -3.09
N ALA A 60 -21.22 7.63 -4.12
CA ALA A 60 -20.04 6.77 -3.99
C ALA A 60 -19.05 7.07 -5.13
N ARG A 61 -17.78 6.83 -4.88
CA ARG A 61 -16.72 6.90 -5.90
C ARG A 61 -15.75 5.73 -5.77
N ALA A 62 -15.13 5.36 -6.88
CA ALA A 62 -14.06 4.37 -6.93
C ALA A 62 -13.03 4.76 -7.99
N ALA A 63 -11.74 4.53 -7.72
CA ALA A 63 -10.71 4.71 -8.73
C ALA A 63 -9.58 3.70 -8.55
N TRP A 64 -8.98 3.34 -9.69
CA TRP A 64 -7.81 2.47 -9.78
C TRP A 64 -6.56 3.26 -10.14
N TRP A 65 -5.45 2.82 -9.61
CA TRP A 65 -4.11 3.37 -9.84
C TRP A 65 -3.21 2.36 -10.54
N ALA A 66 -2.24 2.83 -11.32
CA ALA A 66 -1.21 2.03 -11.95
C ALA A 66 0.20 2.53 -11.58
N PRO A 67 1.20 1.64 -11.43
CA PRO A 67 2.54 2.03 -10.97
C PRO A 67 3.36 2.81 -12.01
N ALA A 68 2.96 2.74 -13.29
CA ALA A 68 3.64 3.43 -14.38
C ALA A 68 2.65 3.84 -15.47
N PRO A 69 2.97 4.89 -16.26
CA PRO A 69 2.18 5.26 -17.44
C PRO A 69 2.07 4.09 -18.43
N GLY A 70 0.85 3.80 -18.85
CA GLY A 70 0.57 2.69 -19.79
C GLY A 70 0.41 1.32 -19.16
N ALA A 71 0.72 1.15 -17.86
CA ALA A 71 0.42 -0.07 -17.14
C ALA A 71 -1.10 -0.28 -16.96
N ALA A 72 -1.50 -1.52 -16.72
CA ALA A 72 -2.87 -1.86 -16.34
C ALA A 72 -3.20 -1.35 -14.94
N PRO A 73 -4.49 -1.20 -14.57
CA PRO A 73 -4.91 -0.90 -13.22
C PRO A 73 -4.34 -1.94 -12.24
N TYR A 74 -3.65 -1.48 -11.20
CA TYR A 74 -2.91 -2.32 -10.26
C TYR A 74 -3.59 -2.42 -8.89
N THR A 75 -4.17 -1.32 -8.41
CA THR A 75 -4.88 -1.30 -7.12
C THR A 75 -6.11 -0.41 -7.18
N LEU A 76 -7.19 -0.84 -6.52
CA LEU A 76 -8.33 -0.02 -6.16
C LEU A 76 -7.98 0.72 -4.88
N ASP A 77 -7.56 1.99 -4.95
CA ASP A 77 -7.10 2.77 -3.80
C ASP A 77 -8.05 3.92 -3.42
N PHE A 78 -9.03 4.20 -4.25
CA PHE A 78 -10.17 5.05 -3.91
C PHE A 78 -11.45 4.22 -3.93
N PHE A 79 -12.10 4.15 -2.80
CA PHE A 79 -13.48 3.68 -2.67
C PHE A 79 -14.11 4.40 -1.50
N ASP A 80 -14.92 5.42 -1.80
CA ASP A 80 -15.60 6.24 -0.82
C ASP A 80 -17.11 6.18 -1.00
N LEU A 81 -17.80 6.26 0.12
CA LEU A 81 -19.25 6.30 0.23
C LEU A 81 -19.66 7.63 0.88
N ASP A 82 -20.82 8.15 0.53
CA ASP A 82 -21.43 9.27 1.25
C ASP A 82 -21.91 8.78 2.61
N ASP A 83 -21.14 9.06 3.64
CA ASP A 83 -21.39 8.59 5.01
C ASP A 83 -22.65 9.22 5.66
N SER A 84 -23.30 10.20 5.00
CA SER A 84 -24.59 10.71 5.44
C SER A 84 -25.78 9.85 5.00
N LEU A 85 -25.55 8.87 4.11
CA LEU A 85 -26.59 7.93 3.71
C LEU A 85 -26.83 6.89 4.80
N PRO A 86 -28.12 6.54 5.03
CA PRO A 86 -28.42 5.44 5.94
C PRO A 86 -28.08 4.08 5.32
N GLU A 87 -27.84 3.07 6.18
CA GLU A 87 -27.87 1.68 5.72
C GLU A 87 -29.34 1.22 5.54
N PRO A 88 -29.63 0.35 4.53
CA PRO A 88 -28.66 -0.34 3.66
C PRO A 88 -28.25 0.45 2.39
N GLU A 89 -28.83 1.64 2.15
CA GLU A 89 -28.62 2.41 0.90
C GLU A 89 -27.15 2.72 0.64
N ARG A 90 -26.41 3.12 1.68
CA ARG A 90 -24.97 3.42 1.59
C ARG A 90 -24.20 2.22 1.05
N GLY A 91 -24.34 1.06 1.68
CA GLY A 91 -23.66 -0.16 1.28
C GLY A 91 -24.08 -0.70 -0.09
N GLU A 92 -25.40 -0.64 -0.41
CA GLU A 92 -25.92 -1.07 -1.71
C GLU A 92 -25.40 -0.21 -2.86
N THR A 93 -25.32 1.11 -2.67
CA THR A 93 -24.75 2.03 -3.66
C THR A 93 -23.29 1.70 -3.93
N GLY A 94 -22.51 1.45 -2.89
CA GLY A 94 -21.11 1.07 -3.01
C GLY A 94 -20.91 -0.25 -3.76
N VAL A 95 -21.68 -1.28 -3.42
CA VAL A 95 -21.64 -2.58 -4.12
C VAL A 95 -21.98 -2.42 -5.59
N ARG A 96 -23.08 -1.75 -5.93
CA ARG A 96 -23.49 -1.51 -7.32
C ARG A 96 -22.41 -0.75 -8.12
N LEU A 97 -21.79 0.27 -7.51
CA LEU A 97 -20.68 1.00 -8.13
C LEU A 97 -19.53 0.05 -8.47
N LEU A 98 -19.05 -0.73 -7.48
CA LEU A 98 -17.92 -1.64 -7.66
C LEU A 98 -18.21 -2.72 -8.70
N GLU A 99 -19.37 -3.38 -8.62
CA GLU A 99 -19.77 -4.42 -9.58
C GLU A 99 -19.84 -3.86 -11.00
N THR A 100 -20.45 -2.68 -11.18
CA THR A 100 -20.58 -2.03 -12.51
C THR A 100 -19.21 -1.65 -13.06
N ALA A 101 -18.37 -1.02 -12.26
CA ALA A 101 -17.04 -0.58 -12.67
C ALA A 101 -16.13 -1.78 -12.99
N MET A 102 -16.09 -2.78 -12.10
CA MET A 102 -15.26 -3.97 -12.28
C MET A 102 -15.70 -4.79 -13.51
N ALA A 103 -17.00 -4.96 -13.74
CA ALA A 103 -17.50 -5.65 -14.94
C ALA A 103 -17.09 -4.93 -16.23
N ARG A 104 -16.90 -3.60 -16.19
CA ARG A 104 -16.47 -2.82 -17.36
C ARG A 104 -14.97 -2.80 -17.57
N LEU A 105 -14.20 -2.79 -16.46
CA LEU A 105 -12.73 -2.63 -16.49
C LEU A 105 -12.01 -3.96 -16.64
N PHE A 106 -12.54 -5.02 -16.06
CA PHE A 106 -11.86 -6.31 -15.99
C PHE A 106 -12.68 -7.41 -16.70
N PRO A 107 -12.09 -8.10 -17.68
CA PRO A 107 -12.76 -9.24 -18.34
C PRO A 107 -13.16 -10.33 -17.33
N ALA A 108 -14.22 -11.05 -17.65
CA ALA A 108 -14.65 -12.18 -16.83
C ALA A 108 -13.51 -13.22 -16.69
N GLY A 109 -13.23 -13.62 -15.45
CA GLY A 109 -12.16 -14.59 -15.13
C GLY A 109 -10.76 -14.00 -15.09
N SER A 110 -10.59 -12.68 -15.29
CA SER A 110 -9.30 -12.03 -15.01
C SER A 110 -9.14 -11.79 -13.52
N GLU A 111 -7.89 -11.76 -13.07
CA GLU A 111 -7.53 -11.36 -11.71
C GLU A 111 -7.99 -9.91 -11.46
N ARG A 112 -8.60 -9.69 -10.30
CA ARG A 112 -9.03 -8.35 -9.89
C ARG A 112 -7.93 -7.68 -9.09
N PRO A 113 -7.63 -6.38 -9.36
CA PRO A 113 -6.68 -5.63 -8.57
C PRO A 113 -7.08 -5.58 -7.09
N GLU A 114 -6.09 -5.68 -6.22
CA GLU A 114 -6.26 -5.56 -4.78
C GLU A 114 -6.93 -4.24 -4.39
N TYR A 115 -7.80 -4.25 -3.40
CA TYR A 115 -8.27 -3.05 -2.71
C TYR A 115 -7.30 -2.67 -1.62
N GLY A 116 -6.73 -1.48 -1.70
CA GLY A 116 -5.82 -0.91 -0.71
C GLY A 116 -6.31 0.44 -0.19
N ARG A 117 -6.67 0.55 1.09
CA ARG A 117 -7.18 1.80 1.66
C ARG A 117 -6.36 2.27 2.85
N PHE A 118 -5.95 3.53 2.84
CA PHE A 118 -5.36 4.19 4.00
C PHE A 118 -6.44 4.64 4.98
N ILE A 119 -6.22 4.36 6.26
CA ILE A 119 -7.17 4.60 7.33
C ILE A 119 -6.47 5.22 8.55
N PRO A 120 -7.20 5.89 9.48
CA PRO A 120 -6.63 6.43 10.70
C PRO A 120 -5.91 5.37 11.55
N PRO A 121 -4.88 5.75 12.31
CA PRO A 121 -4.12 4.79 13.14
C PRO A 121 -4.94 4.19 14.27
N ASP A 122 -5.93 4.91 14.77
CA ASP A 122 -6.79 4.61 15.92
C ASP A 122 -8.22 4.20 15.53
N TRP A 123 -8.45 3.87 14.27
CA TRP A 123 -9.79 3.60 13.72
C TRP A 123 -10.58 2.53 14.50
N HIS A 124 -9.91 1.59 15.15
CA HIS A 124 -10.58 0.56 15.97
C HIS A 124 -11.25 1.14 17.24
N THR A 125 -10.73 2.24 17.78
CA THR A 125 -11.17 2.86 19.03
C THR A 125 -12.03 4.09 18.82
N ASP A 126 -11.96 4.72 17.64
CA ASP A 126 -12.86 5.81 17.24
C ASP A 126 -14.12 5.24 16.57
N PRO A 127 -15.31 5.37 17.18
CA PRO A 127 -16.54 4.81 16.64
C PRO A 127 -16.92 5.36 15.25
N VAL A 128 -16.60 6.64 14.96
CA VAL A 128 -16.90 7.27 13.68
C VAL A 128 -15.97 6.72 12.59
N ALA A 129 -14.67 6.72 12.85
CA ALA A 129 -13.69 6.14 11.92
C ALA A 129 -13.97 4.66 11.67
N ARG A 130 -14.36 3.91 12.72
CA ARG A 130 -14.69 2.49 12.60
C ARG A 130 -15.89 2.27 11.70
N ASP A 131 -17.01 2.99 11.87
CA ASP A 131 -18.18 2.87 11.00
C ASP A 131 -17.82 3.15 9.54
N VAL A 132 -17.04 4.22 9.29
CA VAL A 132 -16.57 4.59 7.95
C VAL A 132 -15.73 3.48 7.31
N VAL A 133 -14.77 2.94 8.04
CA VAL A 133 -13.87 1.88 7.54
C VAL A 133 -14.63 0.58 7.30
N GLU A 134 -15.42 0.13 8.29
CA GLU A 134 -16.18 -1.12 8.20
C GLU A 134 -17.26 -1.07 7.11
N ALA A 135 -17.91 0.08 6.87
CA ALA A 135 -18.90 0.21 5.80
C ALA A 135 -18.26 -0.06 4.42
N ARG A 136 -17.07 0.47 4.19
CA ARG A 136 -16.34 0.23 2.94
C ARG A 136 -15.86 -1.22 2.82
N MET A 137 -15.29 -1.77 3.89
CA MET A 137 -14.88 -3.18 3.91
C MET A 137 -16.06 -4.11 3.64
N ARG A 138 -17.19 -3.93 4.32
CA ARG A 138 -18.42 -4.73 4.07
C ARG A 138 -18.92 -4.62 2.63
N ALA A 139 -18.85 -3.43 2.03
CA ALA A 139 -19.25 -3.28 0.63
C ALA A 139 -18.29 -4.03 -0.32
N VAL A 140 -17.00 -3.98 -0.08
CA VAL A 140 -15.97 -4.72 -0.84
C VAL A 140 -16.13 -6.23 -0.62
N GLU A 141 -16.37 -6.70 0.60
CA GLU A 141 -16.64 -8.12 0.93
C GLU A 141 -17.87 -8.66 0.18
N ARG A 142 -18.94 -7.87 0.06
CA ARG A 142 -20.15 -8.24 -0.69
C ARG A 142 -19.88 -8.45 -2.19
N THR A 143 -18.79 -7.92 -2.73
CA THR A 143 -18.36 -8.19 -4.12
C THR A 143 -17.45 -9.42 -4.23
N GLY A 144 -17.26 -10.17 -3.14
CA GLY A 144 -16.49 -11.42 -3.08
C GLY A 144 -15.04 -11.26 -2.63
N ALA A 145 -14.63 -10.09 -2.17
CA ALA A 145 -13.30 -9.92 -1.59
C ALA A 145 -13.27 -10.37 -0.12
N ARG A 146 -12.05 -10.62 0.37
CA ARG A 146 -11.78 -10.85 1.79
C ARG A 146 -10.60 -10.01 2.27
N LEU A 147 -10.58 -9.72 3.56
CA LEU A 147 -9.42 -9.07 4.18
C LEU A 147 -8.19 -9.96 4.03
N LEU A 148 -7.14 -9.42 3.44
CA LEU A 148 -5.82 -10.04 3.39
C LEU A 148 -5.02 -9.64 4.62
N VAL A 149 -4.85 -8.34 4.84
CA VAL A 149 -4.00 -7.82 5.91
C VAL A 149 -4.36 -6.38 6.28
N GLU A 150 -4.11 -6.06 7.54
CA GLU A 150 -4.00 -4.68 8.02
C GLU A 150 -2.52 -4.36 8.25
N ARG A 151 -2.08 -3.19 7.77
CA ARG A 151 -0.69 -2.74 7.83
C ARG A 151 -0.54 -1.45 8.62
N LEU A 152 0.56 -1.31 9.34
CA LEU A 152 1.01 -0.05 9.91
C LEU A 152 1.62 0.82 8.81
N ARG A 153 1.29 2.10 8.80
CA ARG A 153 1.97 3.13 8.00
C ARG A 153 2.86 3.93 8.92
N LEU A 154 4.14 3.89 8.65
CA LEU A 154 5.20 4.36 9.54
C LEU A 154 5.92 5.54 8.89
N GLU A 155 6.27 6.53 9.71
CA GLU A 155 7.01 7.72 9.28
C GLU A 155 8.16 8.02 10.22
N TRP A 156 9.32 8.27 9.64
CA TRP A 156 10.44 8.89 10.31
C TRP A 156 10.66 10.30 9.77
N THR A 157 10.98 11.24 10.66
CA THR A 157 11.31 12.64 10.31
C THR A 157 12.64 13.03 10.90
N PRO A 158 13.40 13.98 10.31
CA PRO A 158 14.61 14.50 10.88
C PRO A 158 14.39 15.02 12.31
N GLY A 159 15.26 14.62 13.23
CA GLY A 159 15.13 14.95 14.65
C GLY A 159 14.33 13.96 15.49
N ALA A 160 13.78 12.89 14.88
CA ALA A 160 13.19 11.80 15.64
C ALA A 160 14.21 11.18 16.61
N ALA A 161 13.76 10.92 17.84
CA ALA A 161 14.60 10.23 18.82
C ALA A 161 14.82 8.78 18.34
N VAL A 162 16.07 8.43 18.10
CA VAL A 162 16.46 7.05 17.72
C VAL A 162 17.13 6.41 18.93
N ALA A 163 16.65 5.24 19.34
CA ALA A 163 17.33 4.49 20.38
C ALA A 163 18.77 4.16 19.96
N PRO A 164 19.74 4.19 20.88
CA PRO A 164 21.10 3.78 20.58
C PRO A 164 21.11 2.35 20.00
N VAL A 165 21.59 2.20 18.79
CA VAL A 165 21.78 0.89 18.17
C VAL A 165 23.18 0.41 18.52
N PRO A 166 23.35 -0.82 19.06
CA PRO A 166 24.68 -1.40 19.20
C PRO A 166 25.35 -1.44 17.81
N GLY A 167 26.33 -0.56 17.60
CA GLY A 167 27.04 -0.49 16.32
C GLY A 167 28.19 -1.48 16.26
N GLY A 168 28.60 -1.82 15.00
CA GLY A 168 29.83 -2.53 14.76
C GLY A 168 29.76 -4.07 14.76
N ARG A 169 28.57 -4.66 14.92
CA ARG A 169 28.38 -6.10 14.73
C ARG A 169 28.29 -6.47 13.25
N LEU A 170 27.79 -5.54 12.42
CA LEU A 170 27.56 -5.74 11.00
C LEU A 170 28.41 -4.80 10.17
N ALA A 171 28.93 -5.32 9.06
CA ALA A 171 29.45 -4.54 7.94
C ALA A 171 28.36 -4.38 6.88
N PHE A 172 28.40 -3.24 6.17
CA PHE A 172 27.44 -2.97 5.10
C PHE A 172 28.15 -2.72 3.79
N ARG A 173 27.69 -3.38 2.73
CA ARG A 173 28.14 -3.14 1.37
C ARG A 173 26.98 -2.98 0.40
N ALA A 174 27.26 -2.42 -0.77
CA ALA A 174 26.28 -2.37 -1.84
C ALA A 174 25.92 -3.78 -2.35
N VAL A 175 24.68 -3.92 -2.82
CA VAL A 175 24.24 -5.08 -3.60
C VAL A 175 25.05 -5.11 -4.91
N ARG A 176 25.56 -6.26 -5.30
CA ARG A 176 26.36 -6.41 -6.52
C ARG A 176 25.51 -6.47 -7.78
N ASP A 177 24.48 -7.28 -7.73
CA ASP A 177 23.59 -7.53 -8.87
C ASP A 177 22.21 -8.06 -8.44
N ARG A 178 21.34 -8.23 -9.43
CA ARG A 178 19.98 -8.77 -9.25
C ARG A 178 19.99 -10.16 -8.58
N GLU A 179 20.87 -11.04 -9.08
CA GLU A 179 20.90 -12.45 -8.66
C GLU A 179 21.25 -12.58 -7.18
N GLU A 180 22.21 -11.80 -6.72
CA GLU A 180 22.60 -11.76 -5.30
C GLU A 180 21.41 -11.33 -4.42
N LEU A 181 20.75 -10.23 -4.79
CA LEU A 181 19.62 -9.73 -4.00
C LEU A 181 18.45 -10.71 -4.00
N VAL A 182 18.05 -11.20 -5.17
CA VAL A 182 16.96 -12.18 -5.30
C VAL A 182 17.25 -13.46 -4.54
N SER A 183 18.49 -13.93 -4.52
CA SER A 183 18.90 -15.08 -3.71
C SER A 183 18.67 -14.85 -2.21
N LEU A 184 19.01 -13.66 -1.69
CA LEU A 184 18.76 -13.29 -0.29
C LEU A 184 17.26 -13.10 -0.01
N MET A 185 16.52 -12.45 -0.91
CA MET A 185 15.07 -12.32 -0.82
C MET A 185 14.39 -13.69 -0.74
N THR A 186 14.82 -14.64 -1.58
CA THR A 186 14.31 -16.02 -1.58
C THR A 186 14.49 -16.69 -0.22
N ARG A 187 15.65 -16.53 0.42
CA ARG A 187 15.90 -17.05 1.77
C ARG A 187 15.05 -16.33 2.83
N VAL A 188 14.88 -15.00 2.70
CA VAL A 188 14.07 -14.21 3.64
C VAL A 188 12.58 -14.55 3.54
N ALA A 189 12.09 -14.94 2.35
CA ALA A 189 10.70 -15.37 2.15
C ALA A 189 10.34 -16.60 2.98
N GLU A 190 11.32 -17.45 3.30
CA GLU A 190 11.11 -18.60 4.19
C GLU A 190 10.73 -18.16 5.60
N GLY A 191 9.52 -18.55 6.05
CA GLY A 191 8.99 -18.15 7.34
C GLY A 191 8.71 -16.64 7.45
N SER A 192 8.45 -15.97 6.33
CA SER A 192 8.03 -14.56 6.31
C SER A 192 6.72 -14.36 7.09
N LEU A 193 6.62 -13.22 7.79
CA LEU A 193 5.39 -12.76 8.44
C LEU A 193 4.60 -11.80 7.54
N ASP A 194 5.10 -11.46 6.36
CA ASP A 194 4.41 -10.63 5.36
C ASP A 194 3.27 -11.41 4.70
N ALA A 195 2.06 -10.85 4.70
CA ALA A 195 0.87 -11.52 4.24
C ALA A 195 0.87 -11.74 2.71
N HIS A 196 1.40 -10.80 1.92
CA HIS A 196 1.49 -10.95 0.47
C HIS A 196 2.46 -12.07 0.09
N THR A 197 3.62 -12.12 0.73
CA THR A 197 4.56 -13.23 0.58
C THR A 197 3.91 -14.57 0.92
N ARG A 198 3.17 -14.62 2.04
CA ARG A 198 2.53 -15.85 2.51
C ARG A 198 1.41 -16.34 1.60
N ILE A 199 0.57 -15.45 1.06
CA ILE A 199 -0.49 -15.84 0.13
C ILE A 199 0.10 -16.34 -1.19
N SER A 200 1.15 -15.69 -1.70
CA SER A 200 1.85 -16.12 -2.91
C SER A 200 2.48 -17.51 -2.76
N LEU A 201 3.11 -17.77 -1.62
CA LEU A 201 3.64 -19.12 -1.32
C LEU A 201 2.53 -20.16 -1.14
N ALA A 202 1.41 -19.78 -0.52
CA ALA A 202 0.26 -20.67 -0.33
C ALA A 202 -0.46 -21.00 -1.64
N SER A 203 -0.40 -20.11 -2.65
CA SER A 203 -0.91 -20.39 -4.01
C SER A 203 -0.02 -21.35 -4.83
N GLY A 204 1.10 -21.79 -4.26
CA GLY A 204 2.00 -22.77 -4.88
C GLY A 204 3.21 -22.15 -5.60
N LEU A 205 3.40 -20.82 -5.54
CA LEU A 205 4.61 -20.21 -6.06
C LEU A 205 5.83 -20.60 -5.20
N SER A 206 6.96 -20.82 -5.84
CA SER A 206 8.21 -21.06 -5.12
C SER A 206 8.73 -19.74 -4.48
N PRO A 207 9.48 -19.81 -3.37
CA PRO A 207 10.10 -18.59 -2.79
C PRO A 207 10.93 -17.79 -3.80
N ARG A 208 11.58 -18.49 -4.74
CA ARG A 208 12.32 -17.86 -5.81
C ARG A 208 11.42 -17.09 -6.77
N ALA A 209 10.32 -17.68 -7.21
CA ALA A 209 9.37 -17.03 -8.11
C ALA A 209 8.74 -15.78 -7.47
N VAL A 210 8.39 -15.84 -6.17
CA VAL A 210 7.89 -14.68 -5.41
C VAL A 210 8.93 -13.57 -5.38
N SER A 211 10.20 -13.92 -5.13
CA SER A 211 11.29 -12.92 -5.05
C SER A 211 11.65 -12.33 -6.42
N ASP A 212 11.62 -13.15 -7.49
CA ASP A 212 11.81 -12.65 -8.85
C ASP A 212 10.71 -11.66 -9.24
N ALA A 213 9.44 -12.01 -8.99
CA ALA A 213 8.30 -11.12 -9.27
C ALA A 213 8.42 -9.80 -8.49
N GLN A 214 8.67 -9.85 -7.18
CA GLN A 214 8.83 -8.64 -6.37
C GLN A 214 9.98 -7.76 -6.85
N TYR A 215 11.10 -8.35 -7.25
CA TYR A 215 12.21 -7.58 -7.81
C TYR A 215 11.81 -6.90 -9.12
N ASP A 216 11.25 -7.67 -10.06
CA ASP A 216 11.00 -7.20 -11.44
C ASP A 216 9.80 -6.24 -11.51
N GLU A 217 8.76 -6.45 -10.70
CA GLU A 217 7.53 -5.65 -10.71
C GLU A 217 7.61 -4.39 -9.82
N GLU A 218 8.41 -4.44 -8.75
CA GLU A 218 8.50 -3.34 -7.79
C GLU A 218 9.89 -2.72 -7.75
N LEU A 219 10.93 -3.49 -7.30
CA LEU A 219 12.23 -2.92 -6.96
C LEU A 219 12.94 -2.33 -8.17
N ALA A 220 12.88 -2.99 -9.32
CA ALA A 220 13.51 -2.52 -10.57
C ALA A 220 12.89 -1.21 -11.09
N GLY A 221 11.67 -0.89 -10.69
CA GLY A 221 10.97 0.34 -11.07
C GLY A 221 11.36 1.59 -10.26
N TYR A 222 12.07 1.46 -9.16
CA TYR A 222 12.48 2.62 -8.37
C TYR A 222 13.53 3.48 -9.07
N ARG A 223 13.34 4.80 -9.01
CA ARG A 223 14.22 5.80 -9.66
C ARG A 223 15.45 6.15 -8.81
N SER A 224 15.52 5.67 -7.59
CA SER A 224 16.67 5.87 -6.70
C SER A 224 17.87 5.06 -7.14
N PRO A 225 19.12 5.54 -6.86
CA PRO A 225 20.32 4.80 -7.18
C PRO A 225 20.34 3.41 -6.52
N GLY A 226 20.68 2.38 -7.29
CA GLY A 226 20.81 1.01 -6.77
C GLY A 226 21.97 0.84 -5.77
N ASP A 227 22.92 1.77 -5.76
CA ASP A 227 24.01 1.79 -4.78
C ASP A 227 23.57 2.20 -3.37
N TRP A 228 22.30 2.61 -3.18
CA TRP A 228 21.72 2.76 -1.83
C TRP A 228 21.40 1.42 -1.17
N TRP A 229 21.20 0.39 -1.96
CA TRP A 229 20.80 -0.94 -1.46
C TRP A 229 21.97 -1.61 -0.73
N ARG A 230 21.71 -2.10 0.48
CA ARG A 230 22.77 -2.66 1.34
C ARG A 230 22.49 -4.10 1.71
N ILE A 231 23.57 -4.89 1.62
CA ILE A 231 23.68 -6.19 2.29
C ILE A 231 24.42 -5.97 3.60
N ALA A 232 23.87 -6.56 4.67
CA ALA A 232 24.48 -6.62 5.98
C ALA A 232 25.21 -7.96 6.15
N GLU A 233 26.46 -7.91 6.59
CA GLU A 233 27.33 -9.07 6.76
C GLU A 233 27.95 -9.10 8.16
N LEU A 234 28.22 -10.30 8.67
CA LEU A 234 29.11 -10.48 9.82
C LEU A 234 30.55 -10.14 9.45
N PRO A 235 31.46 -9.96 10.43
CA PRO A 235 32.86 -9.64 10.18
C PRO A 235 33.61 -10.67 9.33
N ASP A 236 33.13 -11.91 9.28
CA ASP A 236 33.66 -13.01 8.44
C ASP A 236 33.07 -13.03 7.02
N GLY A 237 32.16 -12.10 6.70
CA GLY A 237 31.54 -11.97 5.39
C GLY A 237 30.25 -12.78 5.21
N ASP A 238 29.75 -13.46 6.26
CA ASP A 238 28.48 -14.19 6.17
C ASP A 238 27.28 -13.21 6.10
N PRO A 239 26.42 -13.28 5.06
CA PRO A 239 25.30 -12.37 4.93
C PRO A 239 24.23 -12.64 5.99
N VAL A 240 23.80 -11.57 6.66
CA VAL A 240 22.77 -11.57 7.73
C VAL A 240 21.42 -11.12 7.23
N GLY A 241 21.41 -10.19 6.28
CA GLY A 241 20.20 -9.58 5.77
C GLY A 241 20.47 -8.45 4.81
N PHE A 242 19.44 -7.67 4.51
CA PHE A 242 19.57 -6.54 3.60
C PHE A 242 18.51 -5.46 3.91
N VAL A 243 18.75 -4.26 3.37
CA VAL A 243 17.80 -3.15 3.34
C VAL A 243 17.83 -2.47 1.98
N ILE A 244 16.66 -2.12 1.48
CA ILE A 244 16.43 -1.44 0.20
C ILE A 244 15.84 -0.05 0.48
N PRO A 245 16.70 0.95 0.75
CA PRO A 245 16.28 2.35 0.75
C PRO A 245 15.99 2.78 -0.68
N ALA A 246 14.84 3.43 -0.91
CA ALA A 246 14.43 3.81 -2.25
C ALA A 246 13.62 5.11 -2.26
N ARG A 247 13.30 5.60 -3.45
CA ARG A 247 12.27 6.63 -3.69
C ARG A 247 11.22 6.05 -4.63
N ASN A 248 9.99 6.04 -4.17
CA ASN A 248 8.84 5.82 -5.05
C ASN A 248 8.39 7.16 -5.68
N ASN A 249 7.24 7.20 -6.33
CA ASN A 249 6.73 8.42 -6.98
C ASN A 249 6.45 9.56 -6.00
N TYR A 250 6.27 9.28 -4.71
CA TYR A 250 5.77 10.23 -3.70
C TYR A 250 6.77 10.51 -2.57
N HIS A 251 7.53 9.49 -2.12
CA HIS A 251 8.33 9.57 -0.90
C HIS A 251 9.65 8.82 -0.98
N ALA A 252 10.57 9.18 -0.08
CA ALA A 252 11.66 8.31 0.33
C ALA A 252 11.09 7.19 1.22
N ILE A 253 11.48 5.95 0.97
CA ILE A 253 10.90 4.77 1.60
C ILE A 253 11.96 3.74 2.01
N ILE A 254 11.68 2.98 3.07
CA ILE A 254 12.29 1.66 3.24
C ILE A 254 11.41 0.69 2.45
N ALA A 255 11.83 0.38 1.23
CA ALA A 255 11.05 -0.42 0.28
C ALA A 255 11.00 -1.89 0.69
N TYR A 256 12.14 -2.45 1.05
CA TYR A 256 12.23 -3.82 1.55
C TYR A 256 13.35 -3.94 2.57
N ILE A 257 13.12 -4.75 3.59
CA ILE A 257 14.10 -5.05 4.63
C ILE A 257 13.89 -6.48 5.14
N GLY A 258 14.97 -7.22 5.34
CA GLY A 258 14.86 -8.59 5.82
C GLY A 258 16.11 -9.07 6.55
N VAL A 259 15.89 -9.98 7.50
CA VAL A 259 16.93 -10.76 8.19
C VAL A 259 16.78 -12.21 7.80
N LEU A 260 17.88 -12.83 7.39
CA LEU A 260 17.91 -14.24 7.01
C LEU A 260 17.50 -15.15 8.17
N PRO A 261 16.80 -16.27 7.92
CA PRO A 261 16.23 -17.13 8.96
C PRO A 261 17.19 -17.50 10.07
N GLY A 262 18.42 -17.90 9.74
CA GLY A 262 19.47 -18.30 10.71
C GLY A 262 19.99 -17.18 11.60
N HIS A 263 19.69 -15.92 11.27
CA HIS A 263 20.15 -14.73 11.99
C HIS A 263 19.01 -13.96 12.69
N ARG A 264 17.78 -14.47 12.63
CA ARG A 264 16.63 -13.85 13.33
C ARG A 264 16.78 -14.01 14.85
N GLY A 265 16.16 -13.09 15.59
CA GLY A 265 16.20 -13.13 17.07
C GLY A 265 17.45 -12.52 17.71
N HIS A 266 18.46 -12.10 16.95
CA HIS A 266 19.71 -11.52 17.45
C HIS A 266 19.73 -9.97 17.47
N GLY A 267 18.62 -9.33 17.09
CA GLY A 267 18.50 -7.87 17.05
C GLY A 267 19.24 -7.19 15.90
N TYR A 268 19.70 -7.93 14.89
CA TYR A 268 20.38 -7.38 13.71
C TYR A 268 19.49 -6.43 12.90
N ILE A 269 18.18 -6.63 12.96
CA ILE A 269 17.22 -5.77 12.26
C ILE A 269 17.38 -4.28 12.64
N ASP A 270 17.77 -3.98 13.87
CA ASP A 270 17.92 -2.59 14.34
C ASP A 270 19.10 -1.89 13.63
N GLU A 271 20.25 -2.58 13.44
CA GLU A 271 21.39 -2.06 12.69
C GLU A 271 21.08 -1.92 11.21
N ILE A 272 20.40 -2.92 10.63
CA ILE A 272 20.02 -2.93 9.21
C ILE A 272 19.05 -1.78 8.90
N LEU A 273 18.03 -1.57 9.75
CA LEU A 273 17.09 -0.47 9.61
C LEU A 273 17.75 0.89 9.82
N ALA A 274 18.65 1.00 10.81
CA ALA A 274 19.41 2.22 11.06
C ALA A 274 20.25 2.63 9.84
N GLU A 275 20.92 1.68 9.17
CA GLU A 275 21.68 1.94 7.96
C GLU A 275 20.79 2.45 6.81
N GLY A 276 19.64 1.80 6.57
CA GLY A 276 18.70 2.25 5.55
C GLY A 276 18.16 3.66 5.83
N THR A 277 17.81 3.93 7.09
CA THR A 277 17.35 5.25 7.53
C THR A 277 18.45 6.30 7.37
N ARG A 278 19.71 5.98 7.73
CA ARG A 278 20.87 6.88 7.59
C ARG A 278 21.11 7.27 6.13
N ILE A 279 21.02 6.31 5.20
CA ILE A 279 21.19 6.57 3.76
C ILE A 279 20.15 7.58 3.28
N LEU A 280 18.88 7.37 3.61
CA LEU A 280 17.80 8.25 3.18
C LEU A 280 17.84 9.61 3.87
N ALA A 281 18.15 9.65 5.17
CA ALA A 281 18.30 10.89 5.92
C ALA A 281 19.43 11.77 5.36
N GLY A 282 20.51 11.16 4.84
CA GLY A 282 21.60 11.86 4.16
C GLY A 282 21.21 12.47 2.79
N GLN A 283 19.96 12.29 2.35
CA GLN A 283 19.41 12.88 1.11
C GLN A 283 18.54 14.11 1.36
N ASP A 284 18.61 14.72 2.54
CA ASP A 284 17.83 15.90 2.94
C ASP A 284 16.31 15.73 2.73
N VAL A 285 15.81 14.53 2.96
CA VAL A 285 14.38 14.23 2.81
C VAL A 285 13.59 14.74 4.02
N PRO A 286 12.39 15.31 3.84
CA PRO A 286 11.57 15.78 4.94
C PRO A 286 11.00 14.64 5.78
N ARG A 287 10.92 13.44 5.22
CA ARG A 287 10.40 12.23 5.87
C ARG A 287 10.81 10.96 5.14
N ILE A 288 10.80 9.85 5.85
CA ILE A 288 10.97 8.50 5.31
C ILE A 288 9.71 7.70 5.67
N ARG A 289 9.12 7.04 4.68
CA ARG A 289 7.94 6.18 4.87
C ARG A 289 8.33 4.71 4.89
N ALA A 290 7.55 3.94 5.62
CA ALA A 290 7.64 2.48 5.63
C ALA A 290 6.27 1.89 5.95
N SER A 291 6.11 0.61 5.66
CA SER A 291 4.91 -0.14 6.02
C SER A 291 5.31 -1.54 6.49
N THR A 292 4.55 -2.08 7.44
CA THR A 292 4.68 -3.48 7.86
C THR A 292 3.33 -3.99 8.33
N ASP A 293 3.10 -5.29 8.24
CA ASP A 293 1.87 -5.91 8.67
C ASP A 293 1.71 -5.76 10.20
N VAL A 294 0.49 -5.54 10.66
CA VAL A 294 0.18 -5.48 12.10
C VAL A 294 0.62 -6.76 12.81
N GLY A 295 0.46 -7.90 12.12
CA GLY A 295 0.92 -9.21 12.62
C GLY A 295 2.44 -9.42 12.65
N ASN A 296 3.22 -8.57 11.95
CA ASN A 296 4.68 -8.61 11.99
C ASN A 296 5.22 -7.81 13.18
N VAL A 297 4.88 -8.25 14.39
CA VAL A 297 5.24 -7.58 15.64
C VAL A 297 6.75 -7.32 15.78
N PRO A 298 7.65 -8.25 15.42
CA PRO A 298 9.09 -7.99 15.49
C PRO A 298 9.54 -6.79 14.66
N MET A 299 9.02 -6.67 13.43
CA MET A 299 9.35 -5.56 12.53
C MET A 299 8.73 -4.25 13.02
N ALA A 300 7.48 -4.27 13.46
CA ALA A 300 6.81 -3.09 14.04
C ALA A 300 7.61 -2.51 15.22
N ARG A 301 8.09 -3.38 16.11
CA ARG A 301 8.93 -2.97 17.24
C ARG A 301 10.30 -2.45 16.82
N ALA A 302 10.89 -2.98 15.75
CA ALA A 302 12.16 -2.46 15.22
C ALA A 302 11.99 -1.04 14.67
N PHE A 303 10.93 -0.77 13.92
CA PHE A 303 10.60 0.58 13.45
C PHE A 303 10.35 1.55 14.60
N GLU A 304 9.62 1.14 15.64
CA GLU A 304 9.38 1.96 16.85
C GLU A 304 10.72 2.35 17.52
N ARG A 305 11.63 1.39 17.73
CA ARG A 305 12.97 1.66 18.28
C ARG A 305 13.81 2.57 17.40
N ALA A 306 13.65 2.47 16.08
CA ALA A 306 14.33 3.34 15.12
C ALA A 306 13.71 4.75 15.00
N GLY A 307 12.71 5.08 15.84
CA GLY A 307 12.09 6.39 15.89
C GLY A 307 11.01 6.63 14.83
N TYR A 308 10.53 5.58 14.16
CA TYR A 308 9.38 5.68 13.28
C TYR A 308 8.08 5.74 14.09
N VAL A 309 7.18 6.63 13.70
CA VAL A 309 5.87 6.81 14.31
C VAL A 309 4.79 6.21 13.41
N ASN A 310 3.85 5.48 13.98
CA ASN A 310 2.67 5.04 13.25
C ASN A 310 1.72 6.24 13.05
N PHE A 311 1.61 6.73 11.82
CA PHE A 311 0.75 7.89 11.48
C PHE A 311 -0.56 7.49 10.80
N GLY A 312 -0.74 6.22 10.47
CA GLY A 312 -1.92 5.68 9.82
C GLY A 312 -1.83 4.16 9.68
N ARG A 313 -2.86 3.59 9.11
CA ARG A 313 -2.89 2.17 8.74
C ARG A 313 -3.32 2.00 7.29
N ALA A 314 -3.22 0.80 6.78
CA ALA A 314 -3.82 0.40 5.52
C ALA A 314 -4.56 -0.93 5.71
N VAL A 315 -5.71 -1.07 5.09
CA VAL A 315 -6.35 -2.37 4.88
C VAL A 315 -6.16 -2.79 3.44
N ASN A 316 -5.82 -4.05 3.25
CA ASN A 316 -5.66 -4.66 1.94
C ASN A 316 -6.63 -5.83 1.83
N MET A 317 -7.45 -5.84 0.76
CA MET A 317 -8.44 -6.90 0.52
C MET A 317 -8.27 -7.46 -0.90
N VAL A 318 -8.44 -8.76 -1.04
CA VAL A 318 -8.22 -9.48 -2.31
C VAL A 318 -9.47 -10.24 -2.71
N TRP A 319 -9.71 -10.35 -4.01
CA TRP A 319 -10.68 -11.25 -4.62
C TRP A 319 -9.99 -12.58 -4.97
N GLU A 320 -10.65 -13.69 -4.67
CA GLU A 320 -10.21 -15.04 -5.04
C GLU A 320 -10.87 -15.49 -6.35
#